data_79ebacd6aef1aad86c27e11c9b338ee7
#
_entry.id   79ebacd6aef1aad86c27e11c9b338ee7
#
_cell.length_a   1.000
_cell.length_b   1.000
_cell.length_c   1.000
_cell.angle_alpha   90.00
_cell.angle_beta   90.00
_cell.angle_gamma   90.00
#
_symmetry.space_group_name_H-M   'P 1'
#
loop_
_entity.id
_entity.type
_entity.pdbx_description
1 polymer ?
#
loop_
_entity_poly.entity_id
_entity_poly.type
_entity_poly.pdbx_seq_one_letter_code
_entity_poly.pdbx_strand_id
1 'polypeptide(L)'
;DVIKALGNALKKLEDAGKIQCILSDNIFDLEKRAGCSNVLSLRGSIYQNRCPKCGQEYPMEYIRDSKKTPRCRNCNNVVRPGVTLYGEQLDSHLTSLAATEVEKAEVLLLLGTKLSSDVYSNYVKFFEGEQIVVIHEKEHYTDCKADIVIYDQPGKVLSNLGYDF
;
A
#
# COMPACT_ATOMS: atom_id res chain seq x y z
N ASP A 1 -15.83 7.91 -3.41
CA ASP A 1 -15.88 8.46 -2.06
C ASP A 1 -15.45 7.49 -0.95
N VAL A 2 -15.61 6.18 -1.12
CA VAL A 2 -15.12 5.13 -0.17
C VAL A 2 -13.60 5.21 0.03
N ILE A 3 -12.86 5.47 -1.05
CA ILE A 3 -11.38 5.63 -1.02
C ILE A 3 -10.97 6.83 -0.18
N LYS A 4 -11.68 7.95 -0.31
CA LYS A 4 -11.43 9.15 0.51
C LYS A 4 -11.74 8.91 1.98
N ALA A 5 -12.81 8.18 2.28
CA ALA A 5 -13.19 7.84 3.64
C ALA A 5 -12.11 7.00 4.32
N LEU A 6 -11.58 5.98 3.63
CA LEU A 6 -10.49 5.16 4.14
C LEU A 6 -9.21 6.00 4.38
N GLY A 7 -8.81 6.80 3.38
CA GLY A 7 -7.61 7.64 3.50
C GLY A 7 -7.70 8.63 4.66
N ASN A 8 -8.85 9.29 4.83
CA ASN A 8 -9.09 10.23 5.94
C ASN A 8 -9.07 9.52 7.30
N ALA A 9 -9.66 8.33 7.39
CA ALA A 9 -9.66 7.54 8.63
C ALA A 9 -8.24 7.10 8.99
N LEU A 10 -7.45 6.62 8.02
CA LEU A 10 -6.04 6.26 8.22
C LEU A 10 -5.22 7.47 8.68
N LYS A 11 -5.42 8.64 8.08
CA LYS A 11 -4.74 9.87 8.48
C LYS A 11 -5.07 10.28 9.92
N LYS A 12 -6.33 10.23 10.31
CA LYS A 12 -6.74 10.51 11.70
C LYS A 12 -6.07 9.55 12.69
N LEU A 13 -6.03 8.25 12.37
CA LEU A 13 -5.38 7.25 13.22
C LEU A 13 -3.86 7.44 13.29
N GLU A 14 -3.22 7.84 12.19
CA GLU A 14 -1.80 8.20 12.18
C GLU A 14 -1.53 9.42 13.06
N ASP A 15 -2.34 10.48 12.94
CA ASP A 15 -2.21 11.70 13.74
C ASP A 15 -2.46 11.44 15.24
N ALA A 16 -3.31 10.47 15.56
CA ALA A 16 -3.54 9.99 16.93
C ALA A 16 -2.41 9.06 17.44
N GLY A 17 -1.39 8.78 16.64
CA GLY A 17 -0.28 7.88 16.98
C GLY A 17 -0.69 6.41 17.10
N LYS A 18 -1.82 6.02 16.49
CA LYS A 18 -2.33 4.63 16.50
C LYS A 18 -1.84 3.80 15.32
N ILE A 19 -1.42 4.44 14.24
CA ILE A 19 -0.80 3.79 13.09
C ILE A 19 0.64 4.27 12.99
N GLN A 20 1.58 3.34 13.00
CA GLN A 20 3.01 3.63 12.86
C GLN A 20 3.48 3.55 11.41
N CYS A 21 2.98 2.59 10.65
CA CYS A 21 3.33 2.40 9.26
C CYS A 21 2.16 1.82 8.46
N ILE A 22 2.03 2.25 7.20
CA ILE A 22 1.04 1.74 6.26
C ILE A 22 1.80 1.05 5.12
N LEU A 23 1.53 -0.25 4.94
CA LEU A 23 2.01 -1.03 3.80
C LEU A 23 0.93 -1.00 2.71
N SER A 24 1.20 -0.32 1.61
CA SER A 24 0.23 -0.16 0.53
C SER A 24 0.62 -0.96 -0.72
N ASP A 25 -0.30 -1.81 -1.18
CA ASP A 25 -0.17 -2.57 -2.43
C ASP A 25 -0.79 -1.83 -3.63
N ASN A 26 -1.47 -0.70 -3.40
CA ASN A 26 -1.99 0.13 -4.48
C ASN A 26 -0.88 1.00 -5.10
N ILE A 27 -1.04 1.31 -6.38
CA ILE A 27 -0.07 2.08 -7.17
C ILE A 27 -0.46 3.56 -7.34
N PHE A 28 -1.55 4.00 -6.70
CA PHE A 28 -2.14 5.34 -6.88
C PHE A 28 -1.81 6.31 -5.74
N ASP A 29 -0.94 5.92 -4.82
CA ASP A 29 -0.54 6.71 -3.64
C ASP A 29 -1.74 7.26 -2.85
N LEU A 30 -2.82 6.47 -2.71
CA LEU A 30 -4.08 6.94 -2.13
C LEU A 30 -3.90 7.42 -0.69
N GLU A 31 -3.14 6.70 0.12
CA GLU A 31 -2.85 7.01 1.52
C GLU A 31 -1.96 8.26 1.63
N LYS A 32 -0.92 8.36 0.78
CA LYS A 32 -0.07 9.56 0.71
C LYS A 32 -0.86 10.80 0.28
N ARG A 33 -1.76 10.64 -0.69
CA ARG A 33 -2.64 11.72 -1.16
C ARG A 33 -3.70 12.13 -0.13
N ALA A 34 -4.04 11.25 0.80
CA ALA A 34 -4.86 11.56 1.96
C ALA A 34 -4.07 12.28 3.07
N GLY A 35 -2.75 12.38 2.94
CA GLY A 35 -1.86 13.07 3.87
C GLY A 35 -1.11 12.15 4.84
N CYS A 36 -1.23 10.82 4.69
CA CYS A 36 -0.45 9.89 5.50
C CYS A 36 1.06 10.02 5.16
N SER A 37 1.90 10.03 6.17
CA SER A 37 3.33 10.30 6.06
C SER A 37 4.19 9.04 6.01
N ASN A 38 3.86 8.03 6.80
CA ASN A 38 4.63 6.79 6.87
C ASN A 38 3.99 5.67 6.04
N VAL A 39 4.13 5.76 4.72
CA VAL A 39 3.54 4.82 3.76
C VAL A 39 4.63 4.16 2.90
N LEU A 40 4.72 2.84 2.96
CA LEU A 40 5.55 2.02 2.09
C LEU A 40 4.72 1.53 0.90
N SER A 41 4.95 2.09 -0.29
CA SER A 41 4.29 1.68 -1.53
C SER A 41 4.99 0.46 -2.11
N LEU A 42 4.52 -0.74 -1.76
CA LEU A 42 5.19 -2.02 -2.05
C LEU A 42 5.36 -2.31 -3.54
N ARG A 43 4.44 -1.82 -4.36
CA ARG A 43 4.49 -1.95 -5.83
C ARG A 43 4.89 -0.67 -6.55
N GLY A 44 5.38 0.33 -5.81
CA GLY A 44 5.73 1.62 -6.37
C GLY A 44 4.52 2.50 -6.67
N SER A 45 4.70 3.50 -7.56
CA SER A 45 3.67 4.50 -7.84
C SER A 45 3.67 4.93 -9.30
N ILE A 46 2.48 5.09 -9.88
CA ILE A 46 2.30 5.64 -11.24
C ILE A 46 2.73 7.12 -11.34
N TYR A 47 2.91 7.79 -10.22
CA TYR A 47 3.38 9.20 -10.18
C TYR A 47 4.91 9.30 -10.18
N GLN A 48 5.63 8.19 -10.03
CA GLN A 48 7.09 8.13 -9.98
C GLN A 48 7.64 7.40 -11.21
N ASN A 49 7.65 8.07 -12.35
CA ASN A 49 8.13 7.48 -13.60
C ASN A 49 9.54 7.98 -13.92
N ARG A 50 10.41 7.10 -14.38
CA ARG A 50 11.80 7.46 -14.65
C ARG A 50 12.40 6.73 -15.85
N CYS A 51 13.40 7.34 -16.43
CA CYS A 51 14.25 6.69 -17.41
C CYS A 51 15.22 5.73 -16.69
N PRO A 52 15.21 4.42 -16.98
CA PRO A 52 16.11 3.47 -16.31
C PRO A 52 17.59 3.68 -16.69
N LYS A 53 17.87 4.40 -17.79
CA LYS A 53 19.25 4.63 -18.25
C LYS A 53 19.90 5.86 -17.61
N CYS A 54 19.19 6.98 -17.52
CA CYS A 54 19.77 8.25 -17.05
C CYS A 54 19.07 8.83 -15.79
N GLY A 55 18.09 8.14 -15.24
CA GLY A 55 17.38 8.57 -14.03
C GLY A 55 16.41 9.73 -14.20
N GLN A 56 16.31 10.36 -15.40
CA GLN A 56 15.40 11.49 -15.63
C GLN A 56 13.97 11.13 -15.26
N GLU A 57 13.37 11.91 -14.39
CA GLU A 57 11.99 11.74 -13.92
C GLU A 57 10.97 12.36 -14.87
N TYR A 58 9.78 11.76 -14.90
CA TYR A 58 8.65 12.17 -15.74
C TYR A 58 7.35 12.11 -14.95
N PRO A 59 6.46 13.12 -15.09
CA PRO A 59 5.15 13.07 -14.47
C PRO A 59 4.25 12.00 -15.11
N MET A 60 3.22 11.59 -14.41
CA MET A 60 2.26 10.57 -14.87
C MET A 60 1.61 10.97 -16.20
N GLU A 61 1.33 12.25 -16.40
CA GLU A 61 0.74 12.81 -17.61
C GLU A 61 1.61 12.53 -18.84
N TYR A 62 2.95 12.57 -18.68
CA TYR A 62 3.87 12.27 -19.78
C TYR A 62 3.69 10.83 -20.30
N ILE A 63 3.45 9.89 -19.41
CA ILE A 63 3.21 8.49 -19.77
C ILE A 63 1.80 8.32 -20.34
N ARG A 64 0.79 8.84 -19.65
CA ARG A 64 -0.63 8.71 -20.00
C ARG A 64 -0.95 9.28 -21.38
N ASP A 65 -0.40 10.46 -21.69
CA ASP A 65 -0.73 11.23 -22.90
C ASP A 65 0.15 10.86 -24.10
N SER A 66 1.13 9.97 -23.89
CA SER A 66 1.99 9.48 -24.96
C SER A 66 1.22 8.60 -25.96
N LYS A 67 1.10 9.05 -27.21
CA LYS A 67 0.48 8.27 -28.31
C LYS A 67 1.32 7.07 -28.76
N LYS A 68 2.59 7.02 -28.40
CA LYS A 68 3.55 5.96 -28.68
C LYS A 68 4.31 5.64 -27.39
N THR A 69 5.15 4.59 -27.43
CA THR A 69 6.02 4.26 -26.29
C THR A 69 6.79 5.51 -25.82
N PRO A 70 6.61 5.94 -24.56
CA PRO A 70 7.22 7.15 -24.03
C PRO A 70 8.75 7.01 -23.99
N ARG A 71 9.45 8.00 -24.51
CA ARG A 71 10.90 8.00 -24.58
C ARG A 71 11.51 9.16 -23.80
N CYS A 72 12.64 8.89 -23.20
CA CYS A 72 13.40 9.89 -22.46
C CYS A 72 13.84 11.03 -23.37
N ARG A 73 13.55 12.27 -22.99
CA ARG A 73 13.94 13.47 -23.72
C ARG A 73 15.46 13.70 -23.70
N ASN A 74 16.15 13.13 -22.71
CA ASN A 74 17.60 13.30 -22.53
C ASN A 74 18.41 12.24 -23.29
N CYS A 75 18.02 10.95 -23.23
CA CYS A 75 18.84 9.87 -23.79
C CYS A 75 18.07 8.94 -24.75
N ASN A 76 16.83 9.29 -25.10
CA ASN A 76 15.95 8.56 -26.02
C ASN A 76 15.64 7.10 -25.63
N ASN A 77 16.02 6.67 -24.42
CA ASN A 77 15.62 5.35 -23.91
C ASN A 77 14.13 5.31 -23.53
N VAL A 78 13.53 4.12 -23.44
CA VAL A 78 12.14 3.98 -23.00
C VAL A 78 12.00 4.43 -21.56
N VAL A 79 10.99 5.27 -21.27
CA VAL A 79 10.63 5.65 -19.90
C VAL A 79 9.74 4.56 -19.32
N ARG A 80 10.05 4.09 -18.13
CA ARG A 80 9.26 3.10 -17.42
C ARG A 80 8.34 3.75 -16.39
N PRO A 81 7.11 3.22 -16.20
CA PRO A 81 6.31 3.56 -15.04
C PRO A 81 7.03 3.10 -13.76
N GLY A 82 6.88 3.87 -12.70
CA GLY A 82 7.48 3.60 -11.39
C GLY A 82 6.77 2.51 -10.59
N VAL A 83 6.23 1.50 -11.28
CA VAL A 83 5.48 0.40 -10.66
C VAL A 83 6.11 -0.94 -10.99
N THR A 84 5.98 -1.89 -10.08
CA THR A 84 6.35 -3.29 -10.30
C THR A 84 5.28 -3.95 -11.16
N LEU A 85 5.67 -4.46 -12.32
CA LEU A 85 4.79 -5.14 -13.27
C LEU A 85 4.69 -6.65 -12.96
N TYR A 86 3.71 -7.32 -13.58
CA TYR A 86 3.57 -8.76 -13.48
C TYR A 86 4.84 -9.49 -13.94
N GLY A 87 5.31 -10.43 -13.11
CA GLY A 87 6.54 -11.18 -13.36
C GLY A 87 7.83 -10.49 -12.90
N GLU A 88 7.75 -9.25 -12.43
CA GLU A 88 8.88 -8.55 -11.82
C GLU A 88 8.93 -8.83 -10.32
N GLN A 89 10.13 -8.89 -9.79
CA GLN A 89 10.35 -9.01 -8.35
C GLN A 89 10.06 -7.69 -7.65
N LEU A 90 9.46 -7.76 -6.45
CA LEU A 90 9.34 -6.62 -5.56
C LEU A 90 10.73 -6.14 -5.12
N ASP A 91 10.85 -4.86 -4.83
CA ASP A 91 12.08 -4.29 -4.29
C ASP A 91 12.44 -4.96 -2.96
N SER A 92 13.60 -5.59 -2.91
CA SER A 92 14.06 -6.35 -1.74
C SER A 92 14.26 -5.46 -0.51
N HIS A 93 14.67 -4.20 -0.72
CA HIS A 93 14.84 -3.25 0.37
C HIS A 93 13.47 -2.85 0.97
N LEU A 94 12.49 -2.54 0.12
CA LEU A 94 11.11 -2.27 0.57
C LEU A 94 10.48 -3.47 1.27
N THR A 95 10.71 -4.68 0.74
CA THR A 95 10.20 -5.91 1.37
C THR A 95 10.82 -6.13 2.76
N SER A 96 12.11 -5.87 2.91
CA SER A 96 12.80 -5.97 4.20
C SER A 96 12.32 -4.91 5.20
N LEU A 97 12.12 -3.67 4.75
CA LEU A 97 11.54 -2.61 5.59
C LEU A 97 10.12 -2.98 6.03
N ALA A 98 9.29 -3.48 5.11
CA ALA A 98 7.93 -3.90 5.42
C ALA A 98 7.91 -5.03 6.47
N ALA A 99 8.79 -6.03 6.34
CA ALA A 99 8.92 -7.11 7.30
C ALA A 99 9.31 -6.58 8.70
N THR A 100 10.26 -5.63 8.76
CA THR A 100 10.68 -5.00 10.02
C THR A 100 9.54 -4.20 10.68
N GLU A 101 8.73 -3.49 9.90
CA GLU A 101 7.58 -2.75 10.45
C GLU A 101 6.47 -3.70 10.93
N VAL A 102 6.25 -4.82 10.24
CA VAL A 102 5.31 -5.87 10.68
C VAL A 102 5.78 -6.53 11.98
N GLU A 103 7.08 -6.83 12.11
CA GLU A 103 7.67 -7.41 13.33
C GLU A 103 7.48 -6.54 14.58
N LYS A 104 7.56 -5.21 14.41
CA LYS A 104 7.39 -4.25 15.50
C LYS A 104 5.93 -3.99 15.89
N ALA A 105 4.98 -4.38 15.06
CA ALA A 105 3.58 -4.04 15.27
C ALA A 105 2.97 -4.84 16.42
N GLU A 106 2.21 -4.19 17.29
CA GLU A 106 1.39 -4.84 18.32
C GLU A 106 0.13 -5.45 17.72
N VAL A 107 -0.46 -4.77 16.74
CA VAL A 107 -1.64 -5.20 15.99
C VAL A 107 -1.37 -5.09 14.50
N LEU A 108 -1.64 -6.16 13.76
CA LEU A 108 -1.58 -6.17 12.31
C LEU A 108 -2.98 -6.03 11.73
N LEU A 109 -3.24 -4.90 11.08
CA LEU A 109 -4.54 -4.57 10.50
C LEU A 109 -4.50 -4.74 8.97
N LEU A 110 -5.27 -5.69 8.44
CA LEU A 110 -5.41 -5.94 7.01
C LEU A 110 -6.72 -5.33 6.48
N LEU A 111 -6.61 -4.39 5.56
CA LEU A 111 -7.72 -3.61 5.03
C LEU A 111 -7.97 -3.92 3.55
N GLY A 112 -9.13 -4.46 3.21
CA GLY A 112 -9.51 -4.77 1.83
C GLY A 112 -8.65 -5.86 1.16
N THR A 113 -7.88 -6.59 1.93
CA THR A 113 -7.03 -7.68 1.46
C THR A 113 -7.32 -8.97 2.22
N LYS A 114 -6.77 -10.06 1.77
CA LYS A 114 -6.94 -11.40 2.37
C LYS A 114 -5.58 -11.94 2.79
N LEU A 115 -5.60 -12.85 3.76
CA LEU A 115 -4.43 -13.62 4.20
C LEU A 115 -4.03 -14.68 3.15
N SER A 116 -3.84 -14.24 1.88
CA SER A 116 -3.36 -15.12 0.81
C SER A 116 -1.96 -15.65 1.13
N SER A 117 -1.53 -16.70 0.42
CA SER A 117 -0.20 -17.28 0.58
C SER A 117 0.92 -16.26 0.40
N ASP A 118 0.76 -15.35 -0.56
CA ASP A 118 1.75 -14.31 -0.85
C ASP A 118 1.82 -13.25 0.26
N VAL A 119 0.67 -12.77 0.73
CA VAL A 119 0.60 -11.82 1.85
C VAL A 119 1.17 -12.46 3.11
N TYR A 120 0.80 -13.71 3.39
CA TYR A 120 1.31 -14.43 4.54
C TYR A 120 2.83 -14.63 4.47
N SER A 121 3.33 -15.17 3.37
CA SER A 121 4.76 -15.50 3.23
C SER A 121 5.67 -14.28 3.14
N ASN A 122 5.18 -13.15 2.62
CA ASN A 122 5.98 -11.95 2.47
C ASN A 122 5.95 -11.04 3.71
N TYR A 123 4.85 -11.05 4.49
CA TYR A 123 4.66 -10.08 5.57
C TYR A 123 4.16 -10.73 6.86
N VAL A 124 3.01 -11.40 6.86
CA VAL A 124 2.31 -11.85 8.08
C VAL A 124 3.13 -12.82 8.91
N LYS A 125 3.95 -13.67 8.29
CA LYS A 125 4.83 -14.61 9.01
C LYS A 125 5.88 -13.94 9.92
N PHE A 126 6.14 -12.65 9.73
CA PHE A 126 7.07 -11.89 10.56
C PHE A 126 6.36 -11.18 11.73
N PHE A 127 5.04 -11.27 11.80
CA PHE A 127 4.27 -10.65 12.85
C PHE A 127 4.43 -11.41 14.17
N GLU A 128 4.88 -10.71 15.19
CA GLU A 128 5.09 -11.24 16.56
C GLU A 128 4.19 -10.55 17.58
N GLY A 129 3.23 -9.70 17.12
CA GLY A 129 2.33 -8.96 17.98
C GLY A 129 1.15 -9.77 18.49
N GLU A 130 0.16 -9.08 19.04
CA GLU A 130 -0.93 -9.70 19.79
C GLU A 130 -2.10 -10.14 18.92
N GLN A 131 -2.46 -9.37 17.88
CA GLN A 131 -3.69 -9.60 17.12
C GLN A 131 -3.55 -9.31 15.63
N ILE A 132 -4.11 -10.19 14.81
CA ILE A 132 -4.32 -9.98 13.37
C ILE A 132 -5.80 -9.67 13.16
N VAL A 133 -6.09 -8.47 12.67
CA VAL A 133 -7.44 -8.00 12.38
C VAL A 133 -7.61 -7.88 10.87
N VAL A 134 -8.65 -8.50 10.32
CA VAL A 134 -8.98 -8.42 8.89
C VAL A 134 -10.31 -7.70 8.71
N ILE A 135 -10.33 -6.69 7.85
CA ILE A 135 -11.54 -5.96 7.49
C ILE A 135 -11.70 -5.98 5.97
N HIS A 136 -12.71 -6.68 5.48
CA HIS A 136 -13.05 -6.77 4.07
C HIS A 136 -14.53 -7.14 3.85
N GLU A 137 -15.07 -6.87 2.67
CA GLU A 137 -16.51 -6.99 2.41
C GLU A 137 -17.01 -8.42 2.23
N LYS A 138 -16.15 -9.37 1.88
CA LYS A 138 -16.54 -10.74 1.50
C LYS A 138 -15.74 -11.78 2.25
N GLU A 139 -16.43 -12.74 2.84
CA GLU A 139 -15.83 -13.90 3.49
C GLU A 139 -14.83 -14.61 2.57
N HIS A 140 -13.73 -15.07 3.17
CA HIS A 140 -12.70 -15.83 2.47
C HIS A 140 -12.18 -16.95 3.38
N TYR A 141 -11.85 -18.11 2.79
CA TYR A 141 -11.41 -19.29 3.54
C TYR A 141 -10.14 -19.06 4.39
N THR A 142 -9.35 -18.02 4.10
CA THR A 142 -8.16 -17.67 4.89
C THR A 142 -8.47 -16.88 6.15
N ASP A 143 -9.69 -16.43 6.34
CA ASP A 143 -10.09 -15.60 7.47
C ASP A 143 -9.94 -16.33 8.81
N CYS A 144 -9.98 -17.67 8.78
CA CYS A 144 -9.71 -18.48 9.96
C CYS A 144 -8.29 -18.30 10.54
N LYS A 145 -7.38 -17.61 9.85
CA LYS A 145 -6.03 -17.26 10.33
C LYS A 145 -5.96 -15.95 11.07
N ALA A 146 -7.02 -15.16 11.06
CA ALA A 146 -7.12 -13.89 11.78
C ALA A 146 -7.78 -14.10 13.15
N ASP A 147 -7.40 -13.26 14.11
CA ASP A 147 -8.01 -13.24 15.44
C ASP A 147 -9.38 -12.54 15.42
N ILE A 148 -9.49 -11.49 14.62
CA ILE A 148 -10.72 -10.71 14.43
C ILE A 148 -10.99 -10.51 12.95
N VAL A 149 -12.23 -10.78 12.52
CA VAL A 149 -12.67 -10.53 11.14
C VAL A 149 -13.93 -9.66 11.16
N ILE A 150 -13.92 -8.61 10.34
CA ILE A 150 -15.06 -7.70 10.19
C ILE A 150 -15.46 -7.66 8.72
N TYR A 151 -16.70 -8.07 8.42
CA TYR A 151 -17.25 -8.06 7.05
C TYR A 151 -17.98 -6.75 6.78
N ASP A 152 -17.23 -5.71 6.45
CA ASP A 152 -17.75 -4.40 6.01
C ASP A 152 -16.67 -3.65 5.23
N GLN A 153 -16.99 -2.48 4.72
CA GLN A 153 -16.04 -1.59 4.05
C GLN A 153 -15.02 -1.04 5.06
N PRO A 154 -13.71 -1.21 4.84
CA PRO A 154 -12.69 -0.76 5.77
C PRO A 154 -12.80 0.73 6.16
N GLY A 155 -13.08 1.60 5.18
CA GLY A 155 -13.23 3.04 5.44
C GLY A 155 -14.40 3.36 6.37
N LYS A 156 -15.51 2.62 6.28
CA LYS A 156 -16.67 2.77 7.16
C LYS A 156 -16.36 2.29 8.59
N VAL A 157 -15.72 1.13 8.70
CA VAL A 157 -15.34 0.56 10.01
C VAL A 157 -14.40 1.51 10.74
N LEU A 158 -13.31 1.95 10.08
CA LEU A 158 -12.33 2.83 10.70
C LEU A 158 -12.91 4.21 11.04
N SER A 159 -13.82 4.74 10.24
CA SER A 159 -14.49 6.03 10.54
C SER A 159 -15.37 5.95 11.79
N ASN A 160 -15.86 4.77 12.16
CA ASN A 160 -16.71 4.55 13.32
C ASN A 160 -15.94 4.25 14.61
N LEU A 161 -14.60 4.22 14.59
CA LEU A 161 -13.81 3.97 15.79
C LEU A 161 -13.78 5.13 16.79
N GLY A 162 -14.50 6.22 16.52
CA GLY A 162 -14.70 7.31 17.49
C GLY A 162 -13.47 8.18 17.74
N TYR A 163 -12.47 8.14 16.88
CA TYR A 163 -11.34 9.08 16.91
C TYR A 163 -11.75 10.41 16.24
N ASP A 164 -12.74 11.09 16.83
CA ASP A 164 -13.07 12.48 16.50
C ASP A 164 -12.21 13.40 17.38
N PHE A 165 -11.19 13.98 16.75
CA PHE A 165 -10.34 15.02 17.33
C PHE A 165 -10.62 16.36 16.69
#